data_0aa31107a7aa8bdaebd14bf1a7d89482
#
_entry.id   0aa31107a7aa8bdaebd14bf1a7d89482
#
_cell.length_a   1.000
_cell.length_b   1.000
_cell.length_c   1.000
_cell.angle_alpha   90.00
_cell.angle_beta   90.00
_cell.angle_gamma   90.00
#
_symmetry.space_group_name_H-M   'P 1'
#
loop_
_entity.id
_entity.type
_entity.pdbx_description
1 polymer ?
#
loop_
_entity_poly.entity_id
_entity_poly.type
_entity_poly.pdbx_seq_one_letter_code
_entity_poly.pdbx_strand_id
1 'polypeptide(L)'
;MRARSWVAKSLAGGETFDIADLFTPFALGYPCPVAGFSIPYVIGRLAGSRATRPGFVSECASAAWYTRLRSVDGWRLKHDGTLKHSYRNAAAVVGVAPYVGELLAPAQPKRFEVISELGVDDLAPEHQRDMVPNRLRLVHIGRGVRTKGLRDAVRAMALLPESVDVRLVSAGQGEEIDICRAEAEKLGVDDRVEFLGQVPRARVEELYKKADGFLFPSFREPSGSVVFEALRHGLPVITTDIGGPGYVIDQTCGLTVPAHSPEQLAADLATAISRLAMDTELRASLSAGARTRISAIGLGRNKAKGPLKLYGELTEQSQLKLHEVC
;
A
#
# COMPACT_ATOMS: atom_id res chain seq x y z
N MET A 1 19.77 9.70 -19.14
CA MET A 1 20.53 10.59 -20.06
C MET A 1 19.63 11.55 -20.84
N ARG A 2 18.55 11.11 -21.52
CA ARG A 2 17.71 12.00 -22.36
C ARG A 2 17.05 13.15 -21.60
N ALA A 3 16.46 12.90 -20.42
CA ALA A 3 15.82 13.96 -19.62
C ALA A 3 16.80 15.06 -19.19
N ARG A 4 17.99 14.69 -18.69
CA ARG A 4 19.02 15.66 -18.29
C ARG A 4 19.50 16.52 -19.48
N SER A 5 19.69 15.89 -20.65
CA SER A 5 20.08 16.62 -21.86
C SER A 5 18.99 17.57 -22.36
N TRP A 6 17.71 17.17 -22.22
CA TRP A 6 16.59 18.03 -22.56
C TRP A 6 16.53 19.25 -21.65
N VAL A 7 16.56 19.06 -20.33
CA VAL A 7 16.57 20.17 -19.35
C VAL A 7 17.72 21.13 -19.61
N ALA A 8 18.94 20.61 -19.86
CA ALA A 8 20.10 21.46 -20.17
C ALA A 8 19.89 22.31 -21.44
N LYS A 9 19.27 21.78 -22.48
CA LYS A 9 18.95 22.51 -23.71
C LYS A 9 17.88 23.58 -23.48
N SER A 10 16.82 23.26 -22.75
CA SER A 10 15.75 24.20 -22.42
C SER A 10 16.28 25.38 -21.63
N LEU A 11 17.10 25.14 -20.59
CA LEU A 11 17.78 26.23 -19.83
C LEU A 11 18.71 27.06 -20.71
N ALA A 12 19.49 26.44 -21.58
CA ALA A 12 20.35 27.16 -22.51
C ALA A 12 19.56 28.00 -23.56
N GLY A 13 18.32 27.57 -23.84
CA GLY A 13 17.37 28.31 -24.67
C GLY A 13 16.63 29.43 -23.97
N GLY A 14 16.92 29.69 -22.67
CA GLY A 14 16.29 30.75 -21.88
C GLY A 14 14.98 30.34 -21.19
N GLU A 15 14.59 29.07 -21.23
CA GLU A 15 13.43 28.58 -20.47
C GLU A 15 13.74 28.59 -18.97
N THR A 16 12.75 28.89 -18.15
CA THR A 16 12.82 28.83 -16.67
C THR A 16 11.84 27.83 -16.11
N PHE A 17 12.22 27.21 -14.99
CA PHE A 17 11.40 26.24 -14.29
C PHE A 17 11.37 26.58 -12.80
N ASP A 18 10.17 26.76 -12.24
CA ASP A 18 9.99 27.06 -10.81
C ASP A 18 10.29 25.83 -9.95
N ILE A 19 9.93 24.64 -10.44
CA ILE A 19 10.12 23.35 -9.76
C ILE A 19 10.15 22.21 -10.78
N ALA A 20 10.90 21.17 -10.48
CA ALA A 20 10.87 19.90 -11.23
C ALA A 20 10.36 18.78 -10.34
N ASP A 21 9.46 17.93 -10.85
CA ASP A 21 8.97 16.75 -10.14
C ASP A 21 9.37 15.45 -10.87
N LEU A 22 10.16 14.62 -10.18
CA LEU A 22 10.51 13.28 -10.63
C LEU A 22 9.47 12.30 -10.13
N PHE A 23 8.35 12.19 -10.84
CA PHE A 23 7.23 11.33 -10.49
C PHE A 23 7.49 9.83 -10.69
N THR A 24 8.34 9.46 -11.63
CA THR A 24 8.71 8.07 -11.96
C THR A 24 10.21 7.92 -12.17
N PRO A 25 10.81 6.77 -11.87
CA PRO A 25 10.24 5.53 -11.35
C PRO A 25 9.97 5.58 -9.83
N PHE A 26 9.05 4.73 -9.34
CA PHE A 26 8.74 4.59 -7.91
C PHE A 26 9.83 3.87 -7.08
N ALA A 27 10.90 3.43 -7.72
CA ALA A 27 12.01 2.72 -7.10
C ALA A 27 13.08 3.66 -6.56
N LEU A 28 13.76 3.25 -5.48
CA LEU A 28 14.74 4.08 -4.77
C LEU A 28 16.10 4.19 -5.47
N GLY A 29 16.42 3.30 -6.40
CA GLY A 29 17.74 3.18 -7.00
C GLY A 29 18.03 4.14 -8.17
N TYR A 30 17.23 5.17 -8.40
CA TYR A 30 17.38 6.07 -9.54
C TYR A 30 17.72 7.50 -9.11
N PRO A 31 18.89 8.05 -9.52
CA PRO A 31 19.22 9.42 -9.26
C PRO A 31 18.34 10.39 -10.08
N CYS A 32 18.02 11.54 -9.52
CA CYS A 32 17.24 12.56 -10.19
C CYS A 32 18.03 13.17 -11.36
N PRO A 33 17.52 13.21 -12.60
CA PRO A 33 18.22 13.75 -13.75
C PRO A 33 18.41 15.26 -13.68
N VAL A 34 17.65 15.99 -12.86
CA VAL A 34 17.81 17.44 -12.67
C VAL A 34 18.70 17.81 -11.50
N ALA A 35 19.18 16.84 -10.72
CA ALA A 35 20.16 17.10 -9.67
C ALA A 35 21.43 17.78 -10.25
N GLY A 36 21.81 18.92 -9.64
CA GLY A 36 22.94 19.75 -10.08
C GLY A 36 22.59 20.88 -11.06
N PHE A 37 21.32 21.05 -11.44
CA PHE A 37 20.82 22.30 -12.00
C PHE A 37 20.28 23.21 -10.89
N SER A 38 20.18 24.53 -11.15
CA SER A 38 19.63 25.50 -10.20
C SER A 38 18.09 25.47 -10.11
N ILE A 39 17.47 24.33 -10.36
CA ILE A 39 16.03 24.12 -10.31
C ILE A 39 15.73 23.36 -9.01
N PRO A 40 14.84 23.86 -8.11
CA PRO A 40 14.32 23.07 -7.02
C PRO A 40 13.63 21.82 -7.55
N TYR A 41 13.82 20.68 -6.90
CA TYR A 41 13.18 19.44 -7.38
C TYR A 41 12.65 18.57 -6.25
N VAL A 42 11.57 17.90 -6.56
CA VAL A 42 10.92 16.88 -5.73
C VAL A 42 11.20 15.49 -6.32
N ILE A 43 11.51 14.53 -5.49
CA ILE A 43 11.66 13.12 -5.89
C ILE A 43 10.51 12.30 -5.27
N GLY A 44 9.78 11.61 -6.10
CA GLY A 44 8.80 10.64 -5.62
C GLY A 44 7.45 10.89 -6.27
N ARG A 45 6.56 10.00 -6.04
CA ARG A 45 6.15 9.21 -4.89
C ARG A 45 6.84 7.84 -4.86
N LEU A 46 7.81 7.70 -4.00
CA LEU A 46 8.61 6.48 -3.91
C LEU A 46 7.87 5.41 -3.10
N ALA A 47 7.88 4.18 -3.61
CA ALA A 47 7.32 3.03 -2.93
C ALA A 47 8.42 2.17 -2.27
N GLY A 48 9.57 2.06 -2.92
CA GLY A 48 10.65 1.20 -2.46
C GLY A 48 10.27 -0.29 -2.47
N SER A 49 11.17 -1.12 -2.03
CA SER A 49 10.95 -2.56 -1.89
C SER A 49 11.34 -3.01 -0.50
N ARG A 50 10.36 -3.49 0.27
CA ARG A 50 10.64 -4.15 1.56
C ARG A 50 11.15 -5.56 1.33
N ALA A 51 12.12 -5.99 2.12
CA ALA A 51 12.55 -7.39 2.18
C ALA A 51 11.41 -8.25 2.75
N THR A 52 11.36 -9.51 2.31
CA THR A 52 10.50 -10.51 2.95
C THR A 52 10.94 -10.71 4.39
N ARG A 53 10.01 -10.75 5.34
CA ARG A 53 10.34 -11.00 6.74
C ARG A 53 10.92 -12.38 6.94
N PRO A 54 11.87 -12.58 7.88
CA PRO A 54 12.58 -13.85 8.05
C PRO A 54 11.64 -15.05 8.21
N GLY A 55 10.56 -14.93 8.97
CA GLY A 55 9.60 -16.02 9.18
C GLY A 55 8.84 -16.49 7.93
N PHE A 56 8.85 -15.71 6.84
CA PHE A 56 8.15 -16.04 5.59
C PHE A 56 9.09 -16.46 4.45
N VAL A 57 10.42 -16.47 4.68
CA VAL A 57 11.41 -16.71 3.62
C VAL A 57 11.29 -18.12 3.04
N SER A 58 11.05 -19.12 3.87
CA SER A 58 10.89 -20.53 3.44
C SER A 58 9.73 -20.72 2.47
N GLU A 59 8.62 -20.01 2.69
CA GLU A 59 7.44 -20.08 1.85
C GLU A 59 7.48 -19.13 0.63
N CYS A 60 8.49 -18.25 0.56
CA CYS A 60 8.73 -17.34 -0.57
C CYS A 60 9.90 -17.80 -1.48
N ALA A 61 10.39 -19.02 -1.35
CA ALA A 61 11.57 -19.50 -2.04
C ALA A 61 11.41 -19.57 -3.57
N SER A 62 10.17 -19.69 -4.09
CA SER A 62 9.85 -19.66 -5.52
C SER A 62 9.93 -18.27 -6.15
N ALA A 63 10.17 -17.22 -5.35
CA ALA A 63 10.26 -15.86 -5.88
C ALA A 63 11.42 -15.74 -6.88
N ALA A 64 11.15 -15.19 -8.05
CA ALA A 64 12.09 -15.06 -9.14
C ALA A 64 13.42 -14.42 -8.68
N TRP A 65 14.55 -14.94 -9.16
CA TRP A 65 15.92 -14.57 -8.76
C TRP A 65 16.17 -13.04 -8.79
N TYR A 66 15.55 -12.31 -9.71
CA TYR A 66 15.69 -10.85 -9.83
C TYR A 66 15.11 -10.10 -8.62
N THR A 67 14.27 -10.74 -7.80
CA THR A 67 13.78 -10.11 -6.56
C THR A 67 14.90 -9.93 -5.53
N ARG A 68 15.97 -10.72 -5.62
CA ARG A 68 17.18 -10.59 -4.80
C ARG A 68 17.98 -9.34 -5.16
N LEU A 69 17.90 -8.86 -6.41
CA LEU A 69 18.58 -7.62 -6.84
C LEU A 69 18.06 -6.36 -6.14
N ARG A 70 16.89 -6.43 -5.52
CA ARG A 70 16.34 -5.32 -4.73
C ARG A 70 17.15 -4.99 -3.48
N SER A 71 17.94 -5.92 -2.95
CA SER A 71 18.88 -5.66 -1.86
C SER A 71 20.00 -4.69 -2.28
N VAL A 72 20.26 -4.59 -3.59
CA VAL A 72 21.26 -3.68 -4.15
C VAL A 72 20.84 -2.21 -3.93
N ASP A 73 19.54 -1.91 -3.90
CA ASP A 73 19.07 -0.53 -3.63
C ASP A 73 19.53 -0.05 -2.25
N GLY A 74 19.45 -0.89 -1.23
CA GLY A 74 19.92 -0.56 0.12
C GLY A 74 21.44 -0.32 0.19
N TRP A 75 22.24 -1.10 -0.53
CA TRP A 75 23.67 -0.89 -0.67
C TRP A 75 23.99 0.40 -1.42
N ARG A 76 23.29 0.67 -2.53
CA ARG A 76 23.46 1.90 -3.33
C ARG A 76 23.10 3.16 -2.52
N LEU A 77 22.03 3.15 -1.75
CA LEU A 77 21.66 4.25 -0.87
C LEU A 77 22.77 4.59 0.15
N LYS A 78 23.57 3.60 0.54
CA LYS A 78 24.71 3.78 1.45
C LYS A 78 25.97 4.26 0.75
N HIS A 79 26.25 3.79 -0.47
CA HIS A 79 27.58 3.89 -1.10
C HIS A 79 27.61 4.64 -2.43
N ASP A 80 26.48 4.78 -3.16
CA ASP A 80 26.42 5.50 -4.42
C ASP A 80 26.33 7.02 -4.17
N GLY A 81 27.45 7.71 -4.40
CA GLY A 81 27.54 9.16 -4.18
C GLY A 81 26.55 9.97 -5.02
N THR A 82 26.30 9.56 -6.27
CA THR A 82 25.37 10.25 -7.18
C THR A 82 23.94 10.11 -6.69
N LEU A 83 23.56 8.93 -6.23
CA LEU A 83 22.24 8.67 -5.68
C LEU A 83 22.03 9.47 -4.38
N LYS A 84 23.00 9.43 -3.46
CA LYS A 84 22.95 10.21 -2.21
C LYS A 84 22.89 11.72 -2.48
N HIS A 85 23.67 12.21 -3.44
CA HIS A 85 23.65 13.62 -3.85
C HIS A 85 22.25 14.03 -4.34
N SER A 86 21.61 13.17 -5.17
CA SER A 86 20.24 13.40 -5.61
C SER A 86 19.26 13.57 -4.46
N TYR A 87 19.28 12.69 -3.48
CA TYR A 87 18.35 12.72 -2.34
C TYR A 87 18.63 13.88 -1.38
N ARG A 88 19.91 14.14 -1.07
CA ARG A 88 20.31 15.22 -0.16
C ARG A 88 19.98 16.61 -0.68
N ASN A 89 20.02 16.83 -1.99
CA ASN A 89 19.78 18.11 -2.61
C ASN A 89 18.36 18.29 -3.14
N ALA A 90 17.51 17.27 -3.01
CA ALA A 90 16.09 17.41 -3.28
C ALA A 90 15.46 18.43 -2.32
N ALA A 91 14.62 19.32 -2.83
CA ALA A 91 13.81 20.23 -2.03
C ALA A 91 12.85 19.46 -1.11
N ALA A 92 12.29 18.36 -1.63
CA ALA A 92 11.58 17.36 -0.85
C ALA A 92 11.69 15.99 -1.50
N VAL A 93 11.58 14.94 -0.67
CA VAL A 93 11.42 13.55 -1.11
C VAL A 93 10.07 13.05 -0.61
N VAL A 94 9.27 12.46 -1.50
CA VAL A 94 7.92 12.01 -1.22
C VAL A 94 7.86 10.49 -1.26
N GLY A 95 7.39 9.87 -0.18
CA GLY A 95 7.14 8.44 -0.09
C GLY A 95 5.65 8.13 0.02
N VAL A 96 5.26 6.94 -0.42
CA VAL A 96 3.85 6.47 -0.37
C VAL A 96 3.39 6.13 1.06
N ALA A 97 4.35 5.87 1.97
CA ALA A 97 4.10 5.56 3.37
C ALA A 97 5.38 5.84 4.20
N PRO A 98 5.28 5.97 5.54
CA PRO A 98 6.41 6.35 6.42
C PRO A 98 7.64 5.43 6.29
N TYR A 99 7.45 4.13 6.08
CA TYR A 99 8.56 3.17 5.94
C TYR A 99 9.55 3.53 4.82
N VAL A 100 9.14 4.32 3.83
CA VAL A 100 10.02 4.78 2.75
C VAL A 100 11.08 5.73 3.30
N GLY A 101 10.72 6.58 4.28
CA GLY A 101 11.66 7.42 4.99
C GLY A 101 12.74 6.63 5.73
N GLU A 102 12.34 5.51 6.36
CA GLU A 102 13.29 4.58 7.02
C GLU A 102 14.27 3.97 6.00
N LEU A 103 13.78 3.55 4.84
CA LEU A 103 14.63 3.03 3.76
C LEU A 103 15.61 4.09 3.21
N LEU A 104 15.20 5.36 3.20
CA LEU A 104 15.99 6.48 2.71
C LEU A 104 16.93 7.10 3.75
N ALA A 105 16.87 6.68 5.01
CA ALA A 105 17.71 7.21 6.09
C ALA A 105 19.23 7.26 5.74
N PRO A 106 19.82 6.26 5.03
CA PRO A 106 21.22 6.33 4.60
C PRO A 106 21.54 7.45 3.60
N ALA A 107 20.54 7.88 2.82
CA ALA A 107 20.69 8.96 1.86
C ALA A 107 20.47 10.35 2.47
N GLN A 108 19.89 10.45 3.65
CA GLN A 108 19.68 11.67 4.45
C GLN A 108 18.99 12.80 3.65
N PRO A 109 17.74 12.61 3.18
CA PRO A 109 17.00 13.67 2.54
C PRO A 109 16.73 14.80 3.56
N LYS A 110 16.79 16.08 3.11
CA LYS A 110 16.55 17.25 3.97
C LYS A 110 15.09 17.35 4.43
N ARG A 111 14.17 16.95 3.56
CA ARG A 111 12.72 16.94 3.81
C ARG A 111 12.12 15.65 3.26
N PHE A 112 11.35 14.96 4.07
CA PHE A 112 10.60 13.77 3.67
C PHE A 112 9.12 13.96 3.98
N GLU A 113 8.27 13.73 2.99
CA GLU A 113 6.82 13.84 3.09
C GLU A 113 6.15 12.51 2.73
N VAL A 114 5.02 12.23 3.35
CA VAL A 114 4.21 11.05 3.03
C VAL A 114 2.98 11.48 2.25
N ILE A 115 2.95 11.14 0.97
CA ILE A 115 1.82 11.41 0.07
C ILE A 115 1.56 10.15 -0.75
N SER A 116 0.44 9.49 -0.52
CA SER A 116 0.05 8.32 -1.30
C SER A 116 -0.17 8.69 -2.76
N GLU A 117 0.23 7.84 -3.70
CA GLU A 117 -0.11 7.93 -5.12
C GLU A 117 -1.52 7.43 -5.42
N LEU A 118 -2.11 6.66 -4.48
CA LEU A 118 -3.42 6.05 -4.64
C LEU A 118 -4.55 7.03 -4.32
N GLY A 119 -5.66 6.87 -4.99
CA GLY A 119 -6.88 7.61 -4.76
C GLY A 119 -8.09 6.90 -5.35
N VAL A 120 -9.26 7.43 -5.02
CA VAL A 120 -10.53 7.03 -5.59
C VAL A 120 -11.24 8.29 -6.10
N ASP A 121 -11.99 8.14 -7.18
CA ASP A 121 -12.71 9.28 -7.77
C ASP A 121 -13.90 9.66 -6.88
N ASP A 122 -14.71 8.67 -6.48
CA ASP A 122 -15.91 8.81 -5.70
C ASP A 122 -16.05 7.75 -4.62
N LEU A 123 -16.87 8.01 -3.62
CA LEU A 123 -17.35 6.97 -2.72
C LEU A 123 -18.35 6.07 -3.45
N ALA A 124 -18.31 4.78 -3.19
CA ALA A 124 -19.36 3.89 -3.66
C ALA A 124 -20.69 4.26 -2.98
N PRO A 125 -21.83 4.05 -3.66
CA PRO A 125 -23.13 4.19 -3.02
C PRO A 125 -23.19 3.40 -1.71
N GLU A 126 -23.86 3.94 -0.73
CA GLU A 126 -24.04 3.27 0.54
C GLU A 126 -24.94 2.05 0.37
N HIS A 127 -24.49 0.91 0.88
CA HIS A 127 -25.27 -0.32 0.88
C HIS A 127 -25.57 -0.70 2.32
N GLN A 128 -26.86 -0.88 2.60
CA GLN A 128 -27.28 -1.44 3.86
C GLN A 128 -26.81 -2.91 3.91
N ARG A 129 -26.02 -3.25 4.92
CA ARG A 129 -25.54 -4.61 5.17
C ARG A 129 -26.29 -5.19 6.34
N ASP A 130 -26.66 -6.45 6.22
CA ASP A 130 -27.26 -7.18 7.33
C ASP A 130 -26.20 -7.43 8.39
N MET A 131 -26.30 -6.76 9.53
CA MET A 131 -25.37 -6.92 10.65
C MET A 131 -25.80 -8.11 11.51
N VAL A 132 -25.69 -9.33 10.95
CA VAL A 132 -26.04 -10.57 11.67
C VAL A 132 -24.89 -10.97 12.58
N PRO A 133 -25.12 -11.14 13.90
CA PRO A 133 -24.09 -11.63 14.81
C PRO A 133 -23.57 -13.01 14.40
N ASN A 134 -22.29 -13.25 14.63
CA ASN A 134 -21.58 -14.49 14.33
C ASN A 134 -21.54 -14.87 12.85
N ARG A 135 -22.07 -14.06 11.93
CA ARG A 135 -21.96 -14.25 10.48
C ARG A 135 -21.14 -13.17 9.83
N LEU A 136 -20.16 -13.57 8.99
CA LEU A 136 -19.27 -12.63 8.33
C LEU A 136 -18.89 -13.11 6.93
N ARG A 137 -19.15 -12.27 5.92
CA ARG A 137 -18.72 -12.49 4.53
C ARG A 137 -17.48 -11.66 4.27
N LEU A 138 -16.33 -12.30 4.13
CA LEU A 138 -15.08 -11.66 3.82
C LEU A 138 -14.78 -11.74 2.33
N VAL A 139 -14.17 -10.71 1.79
CA VAL A 139 -13.62 -10.73 0.44
C VAL A 139 -12.12 -10.43 0.48
N HIS A 140 -11.36 -11.17 -0.33
CA HIS A 140 -9.95 -10.95 -0.62
C HIS A 140 -9.79 -10.68 -2.11
N ILE A 141 -9.18 -9.55 -2.47
CA ILE A 141 -8.89 -9.19 -3.86
C ILE A 141 -7.39 -8.97 -4.00
N GLY A 142 -6.75 -9.72 -4.88
CA GLY A 142 -5.31 -9.55 -5.08
C GLY A 142 -4.69 -10.61 -5.97
N ARG A 143 -3.44 -10.38 -6.37
CA ARG A 143 -2.68 -11.40 -7.10
C ARG A 143 -2.44 -12.61 -6.20
N GLY A 144 -2.58 -13.81 -6.77
CA GLY A 144 -2.27 -15.07 -6.11
C GLY A 144 -0.75 -15.30 -5.98
N VAL A 145 -0.09 -14.50 -5.16
CA VAL A 145 1.34 -14.63 -4.83
C VAL A 145 1.50 -14.67 -3.31
N ARG A 146 2.48 -15.44 -2.83
CA ARG A 146 2.64 -15.71 -1.38
C ARG A 146 2.61 -14.47 -0.51
N THR A 147 3.20 -13.37 -0.97
CA THR A 147 3.32 -12.13 -0.20
C THR A 147 1.99 -11.39 0.03
N LYS A 148 0.90 -11.81 -0.62
CA LYS A 148 -0.45 -11.23 -0.41
C LYS A 148 -1.22 -11.88 0.75
N GLY A 149 -0.68 -12.95 1.33
CA GLY A 149 -1.18 -13.54 2.57
C GLY A 149 -2.44 -14.39 2.44
N LEU A 150 -2.88 -14.75 1.22
CA LEU A 150 -4.10 -15.55 1.06
C LEU A 150 -3.98 -16.91 1.76
N ARG A 151 -2.79 -17.54 1.73
CA ARG A 151 -2.56 -18.81 2.45
C ARG A 151 -2.75 -18.65 3.96
N ASP A 152 -2.31 -17.52 4.52
CA ASP A 152 -2.47 -17.20 5.95
C ASP A 152 -3.95 -16.91 6.29
N ALA A 153 -4.69 -16.30 5.36
CA ALA A 153 -6.14 -16.15 5.48
C ALA A 153 -6.86 -17.50 5.51
N VAL A 154 -6.48 -18.45 4.63
CA VAL A 154 -7.01 -19.84 4.62
C VAL A 154 -6.69 -20.54 5.94
N ARG A 155 -5.47 -20.45 6.45
CA ARG A 155 -5.08 -21.03 7.74
C ARG A 155 -5.88 -20.41 8.89
N ALA A 156 -6.13 -19.10 8.86
CA ALA A 156 -6.96 -18.43 9.85
C ALA A 156 -8.40 -18.97 9.87
N MET A 157 -8.96 -19.28 8.69
CA MET A 157 -10.30 -19.87 8.60
C MET A 157 -10.42 -21.20 9.36
N ALA A 158 -9.35 -21.99 9.42
CA ALA A 158 -9.31 -23.25 10.15
C ALA A 158 -9.20 -23.07 11.68
N LEU A 159 -8.77 -21.90 12.13
CA LEU A 159 -8.62 -21.58 13.56
C LEU A 159 -9.85 -20.85 14.15
N LEU A 160 -10.86 -20.59 13.34
CA LEU A 160 -12.09 -19.93 13.81
C LEU A 160 -12.91 -20.85 14.71
N PRO A 161 -13.52 -20.32 15.77
CA PRO A 161 -14.41 -21.11 16.61
C PRO A 161 -15.67 -21.54 15.83
N GLU A 162 -16.21 -22.71 16.16
CA GLU A 162 -17.44 -23.26 15.52
C GLU A 162 -18.66 -22.33 15.66
N SER A 163 -18.63 -21.45 16.65
CA SER A 163 -19.71 -20.50 16.93
C SER A 163 -19.87 -19.39 15.89
N VAL A 164 -18.92 -19.25 14.92
CA VAL A 164 -18.97 -18.21 13.89
C VAL A 164 -19.08 -18.81 12.48
N ASP A 165 -20.05 -18.34 11.71
CA ASP A 165 -20.21 -18.64 10.28
C ASP A 165 -19.47 -17.57 9.46
N VAL A 166 -18.22 -17.87 9.10
CA VAL A 166 -17.40 -16.99 8.27
C VAL A 166 -17.17 -17.63 6.91
N ARG A 167 -17.40 -16.86 5.86
CA ARG A 167 -17.11 -17.25 4.47
C ARG A 167 -16.13 -16.28 3.85
N LEU A 168 -15.13 -16.81 3.14
CA LEU A 168 -14.11 -16.03 2.43
C LEU A 168 -14.24 -16.25 0.92
N VAL A 169 -14.41 -15.17 0.17
CA VAL A 169 -14.37 -15.19 -1.30
C VAL A 169 -13.07 -14.52 -1.75
N SER A 170 -12.26 -15.25 -2.52
CA SER A 170 -11.01 -14.73 -3.07
C SER A 170 -11.10 -14.55 -4.58
N ALA A 171 -10.78 -13.37 -5.08
CA ALA A 171 -10.66 -13.08 -6.51
C ALA A 171 -9.26 -12.57 -6.87
N GLY A 172 -8.68 -13.19 -7.89
CA GLY A 172 -7.35 -12.96 -8.40
C GLY A 172 -6.70 -14.24 -8.89
N GLN A 173 -5.59 -14.11 -9.62
CA GLN A 173 -4.85 -15.25 -10.17
C GLN A 173 -3.37 -15.17 -9.81
N GLY A 174 -2.71 -16.32 -9.89
CA GLY A 174 -1.28 -16.49 -9.65
C GLY A 174 -0.97 -17.89 -9.10
N GLU A 175 0.31 -18.20 -9.02
CA GLU A 175 0.83 -19.52 -8.64
C GLU A 175 0.43 -19.98 -7.22
N GLU A 176 0.04 -19.05 -6.38
CA GLU A 176 -0.33 -19.31 -4.99
C GLU A 176 -1.77 -19.86 -4.85
N ILE A 177 -2.64 -19.67 -5.85
CA ILE A 177 -4.07 -20.04 -5.74
C ILE A 177 -4.26 -21.53 -5.56
N ASP A 178 -3.56 -22.35 -6.35
CA ASP A 178 -3.68 -23.82 -6.24
C ASP A 178 -3.11 -24.33 -4.91
N ILE A 179 -2.05 -23.69 -4.41
CA ILE A 179 -1.51 -24.00 -3.09
C ILE A 179 -2.50 -23.64 -1.99
N CYS A 180 -3.17 -22.51 -2.08
CA CYS A 180 -4.21 -22.10 -1.14
C CYS A 180 -5.43 -23.05 -1.17
N ARG A 181 -5.80 -23.54 -2.35
CA ARG A 181 -6.89 -24.51 -2.52
C ARG A 181 -6.55 -25.85 -1.84
N ALA A 182 -5.35 -26.40 -2.11
CA ALA A 182 -4.87 -27.61 -1.47
C ALA A 182 -4.74 -27.46 0.06
N GLU A 183 -4.31 -26.28 0.54
CA GLU A 183 -4.25 -25.97 1.97
C GLU A 183 -5.66 -25.93 2.59
N ALA A 184 -6.66 -25.36 1.90
CA ALA A 184 -8.05 -25.33 2.36
C ALA A 184 -8.65 -26.73 2.49
N GLU A 185 -8.45 -27.60 1.48
CA GLU A 185 -8.86 -29.01 1.51
C GLU A 185 -8.20 -29.77 2.66
N LYS A 186 -6.87 -29.61 2.81
CA LYS A 186 -6.12 -30.25 3.89
C LYS A 186 -6.60 -29.85 5.28
N LEU A 187 -7.03 -28.60 5.45
CA LEU A 187 -7.51 -28.05 6.71
C LEU A 187 -9.01 -28.25 6.92
N GLY A 188 -9.75 -28.80 5.95
CA GLY A 188 -11.19 -29.02 6.02
C GLY A 188 -12.01 -27.74 6.06
N VAL A 189 -11.59 -26.72 5.31
CA VAL A 189 -12.25 -25.40 5.22
C VAL A 189 -12.60 -24.99 3.78
N ASP A 190 -12.48 -25.90 2.83
CA ASP A 190 -12.74 -25.69 1.42
C ASP A 190 -14.21 -25.31 1.13
N ASP A 191 -15.15 -25.74 1.95
CA ASP A 191 -16.57 -25.35 1.90
C ASP A 191 -16.83 -23.91 2.34
N ARG A 192 -15.86 -23.28 3.05
CA ARG A 192 -15.94 -21.90 3.56
C ARG A 192 -15.08 -20.92 2.78
N VAL A 193 -14.25 -21.40 1.81
CA VAL A 193 -13.34 -20.56 1.01
C VAL A 193 -13.60 -20.75 -0.47
N GLU A 194 -14.12 -19.73 -1.13
CA GLU A 194 -14.39 -19.71 -2.56
C GLU A 194 -13.27 -19.02 -3.33
N PHE A 195 -12.70 -19.70 -4.33
CA PHE A 195 -11.63 -19.15 -5.20
C PHE A 195 -12.19 -18.91 -6.60
N LEU A 196 -12.45 -17.64 -6.94
CA LEU A 196 -13.06 -17.26 -8.22
C LEU A 196 -12.05 -17.13 -9.37
N GLY A 197 -10.74 -17.14 -9.06
CA GLY A 197 -9.73 -16.81 -10.07
C GLY A 197 -9.83 -15.34 -10.52
N GLN A 198 -9.39 -15.08 -11.75
CA GLN A 198 -9.51 -13.74 -12.31
C GLN A 198 -10.95 -13.46 -12.75
N VAL A 199 -11.50 -12.35 -12.29
CA VAL A 199 -12.85 -11.90 -12.62
C VAL A 199 -12.84 -10.49 -13.21
N PRO A 200 -13.83 -10.11 -14.03
CA PRO A 200 -13.97 -8.75 -14.54
C PRO A 200 -14.16 -7.71 -13.43
N ARG A 201 -13.78 -6.46 -13.68
CA ARG A 201 -13.91 -5.34 -12.73
C ARG A 201 -15.34 -5.20 -12.16
N ALA A 202 -16.36 -5.35 -13.00
CA ALA A 202 -17.76 -5.29 -12.56
C ALA A 202 -18.06 -6.35 -11.49
N ARG A 203 -17.50 -7.55 -11.62
CA ARG A 203 -17.66 -8.61 -10.61
C ARG A 203 -16.94 -8.28 -9.31
N VAL A 204 -15.77 -7.64 -9.38
CA VAL A 204 -15.05 -7.15 -8.18
C VAL A 204 -15.91 -6.13 -7.43
N GLU A 205 -16.53 -5.19 -8.13
CA GLU A 205 -17.45 -4.21 -7.52
C GLU A 205 -18.63 -4.89 -6.82
N GLU A 206 -19.21 -5.95 -7.41
CA GLU A 206 -20.27 -6.74 -6.78
C GLU A 206 -19.79 -7.47 -5.52
N LEU A 207 -18.57 -8.01 -5.53
CA LEU A 207 -17.97 -8.65 -4.37
C LEU A 207 -17.83 -7.68 -3.21
N TYR A 208 -17.29 -6.48 -3.46
CA TYR A 208 -17.21 -5.44 -2.44
C TYR A 208 -18.58 -5.03 -1.88
N LYS A 209 -19.61 -4.94 -2.73
CA LYS A 209 -20.98 -4.61 -2.30
C LYS A 209 -21.58 -5.66 -1.36
N LYS A 210 -21.32 -6.96 -1.64
CA LYS A 210 -21.89 -8.10 -0.91
C LYS A 210 -21.12 -8.48 0.34
N ALA A 211 -19.87 -8.01 0.48
CA ALA A 211 -19.01 -8.34 1.61
C ALA A 211 -19.37 -7.52 2.86
N ASP A 212 -19.07 -8.09 4.02
CA ASP A 212 -19.19 -7.46 5.34
C ASP A 212 -17.83 -6.93 5.83
N GLY A 213 -16.71 -7.43 5.25
CA GLY A 213 -15.35 -6.99 5.54
C GLY A 213 -14.38 -7.36 4.43
N PHE A 214 -13.24 -6.71 4.42
CA PHE A 214 -12.15 -6.94 3.48
C PHE A 214 -10.94 -7.53 4.21
N LEU A 215 -10.45 -8.69 3.76
CA LEU A 215 -9.32 -9.39 4.34
C LEU A 215 -8.13 -9.33 3.40
N PHE A 216 -7.07 -8.60 3.77
CA PHE A 216 -5.88 -8.44 2.95
C PHE A 216 -4.59 -8.53 3.78
N PRO A 217 -4.21 -9.73 4.24
CA PRO A 217 -3.09 -9.92 5.16
C PRO A 217 -1.74 -9.94 4.46
N SER A 218 -1.52 -8.96 3.57
CA SER A 218 -0.29 -8.85 2.80
C SER A 218 0.87 -8.42 3.68
N PHE A 219 1.91 -9.22 3.76
CA PHE A 219 3.12 -8.92 4.52
C PHE A 219 4.24 -8.26 3.67
N ARG A 220 3.93 -7.91 2.42
CA ARG A 220 4.81 -7.14 1.52
C ARG A 220 3.99 -6.39 0.47
N GLU A 221 3.39 -5.27 0.88
CA GLU A 221 2.60 -4.40 0.03
C GLU A 221 3.07 -2.96 0.17
N PRO A 222 3.61 -2.34 -0.88
CA PRO A 222 4.03 -0.93 -0.81
C PRO A 222 2.87 0.04 -0.56
N SER A 223 1.81 -0.05 -1.33
CA SER A 223 0.75 0.97 -1.39
C SER A 223 -0.64 0.42 -1.05
N GLY A 224 -1.07 -0.69 -1.69
CA GLY A 224 -2.31 -1.39 -1.38
C GLY A 224 -3.57 -0.78 -1.99
N SER A 225 -3.62 -0.61 -3.32
CA SER A 225 -4.78 -0.03 -4.02
C SER A 225 -6.12 -0.69 -3.68
N VAL A 226 -6.13 -2.01 -3.51
CA VAL A 226 -7.32 -2.78 -3.14
C VAL A 226 -7.89 -2.40 -1.76
N VAL A 227 -7.04 -1.88 -0.85
CA VAL A 227 -7.47 -1.36 0.45
C VAL A 227 -8.27 -0.07 0.25
N PHE A 228 -7.83 0.83 -0.62
CA PHE A 228 -8.57 2.05 -0.98
C PHE A 228 -9.93 1.71 -1.61
N GLU A 229 -9.96 0.69 -2.47
CA GLU A 229 -11.20 0.20 -3.07
C GLU A 229 -12.16 -0.35 -2.00
N ALA A 230 -11.67 -1.15 -1.06
CA ALA A 230 -12.47 -1.68 0.04
C ALA A 230 -13.04 -0.55 0.93
N LEU A 231 -12.20 0.41 1.32
CA LEU A 231 -12.63 1.59 2.10
C LEU A 231 -13.66 2.44 1.36
N ARG A 232 -13.53 2.57 0.03
CA ARG A 232 -14.50 3.27 -0.84
C ARG A 232 -15.90 2.66 -0.71
N HIS A 233 -15.99 1.35 -0.51
CA HIS A 233 -17.23 0.62 -0.29
C HIS A 233 -17.67 0.58 1.19
N GLY A 234 -16.94 1.25 2.08
CA GLY A 234 -17.21 1.24 3.51
C GLY A 234 -17.00 -0.14 4.13
N LEU A 235 -16.02 -0.92 3.66
CA LEU A 235 -15.70 -2.21 4.26
C LEU A 235 -14.67 -2.02 5.38
N PRO A 236 -14.94 -2.54 6.58
CA PRO A 236 -13.91 -2.76 7.58
C PRO A 236 -12.78 -3.61 7.01
N VAL A 237 -11.53 -3.21 7.23
CA VAL A 237 -10.37 -3.89 6.67
C VAL A 237 -9.62 -4.62 7.76
N ILE A 238 -9.32 -5.92 7.54
CA ILE A 238 -8.34 -6.69 8.32
C ILE A 238 -7.08 -6.83 7.47
N THR A 239 -5.96 -6.31 7.95
CA THR A 239 -4.68 -6.33 7.23
C THR A 239 -3.51 -6.46 8.19
N THR A 240 -2.28 -6.52 7.65
CA THR A 240 -1.08 -6.46 8.49
C THR A 240 -0.70 -5.01 8.80
N ASP A 241 0.09 -4.82 9.85
CA ASP A 241 0.70 -3.54 10.24
C ASP A 241 1.83 -3.07 9.29
N ILE A 242 1.91 -3.64 8.07
CA ILE A 242 3.06 -3.51 7.18
C ILE A 242 2.72 -2.68 5.94
N GLY A 243 3.68 -1.83 5.54
CA GLY A 243 3.65 -1.12 4.27
C GLY A 243 2.54 -0.08 4.16
N GLY A 244 1.99 0.09 2.95
CA GLY A 244 0.89 1.00 2.68
C GLY A 244 -0.40 0.62 3.42
N PRO A 245 -0.85 -0.65 3.36
CA PRO A 245 -2.03 -1.08 4.11
C PRO A 245 -1.95 -0.77 5.61
N GLY A 246 -0.85 -1.12 6.28
CA GLY A 246 -0.65 -0.85 7.69
C GLY A 246 -0.61 0.64 8.05
N TYR A 247 -0.24 1.51 7.11
CA TYR A 247 -0.29 2.96 7.27
C TYR A 247 -1.69 3.54 7.02
N VAL A 248 -2.39 3.01 6.04
CA VAL A 248 -3.71 3.49 5.63
C VAL A 248 -4.78 3.12 6.64
N ILE A 249 -4.71 1.89 7.18
CA ILE A 249 -5.70 1.38 8.13
C ILE A 249 -5.31 1.77 9.55
N ASP A 250 -6.23 2.43 10.22
CA ASP A 250 -6.17 2.73 11.65
C ASP A 250 -7.37 2.10 12.39
N GLN A 251 -7.39 2.26 13.70
CA GLN A 251 -8.41 1.70 14.59
C GLN A 251 -9.84 2.18 14.32
N THR A 252 -10.03 3.21 13.48
CA THR A 252 -11.36 3.74 13.12
C THR A 252 -11.95 3.04 11.91
N CYS A 253 -11.13 2.36 11.08
CA CYS A 253 -11.57 1.79 9.80
C CYS A 253 -11.18 0.32 9.60
N GLY A 254 -10.47 -0.29 10.55
CA GLY A 254 -10.09 -1.69 10.45
C GLY A 254 -9.26 -2.20 11.62
N LEU A 255 -8.76 -3.42 11.46
CA LEU A 255 -7.92 -4.13 12.40
C LEU A 255 -6.59 -4.47 11.73
N THR A 256 -5.48 -4.08 12.35
CA THR A 256 -4.15 -4.45 11.90
C THR A 256 -3.54 -5.50 12.81
N VAL A 257 -2.87 -6.49 12.22
CA VAL A 257 -2.17 -7.56 12.95
C VAL A 257 -0.69 -7.60 12.58
N PRO A 258 0.21 -7.94 13.49
CA PRO A 258 1.62 -8.11 13.17
C PRO A 258 1.84 -9.33 12.26
N ALA A 259 2.91 -9.32 11.46
CA ALA A 259 3.27 -10.45 10.62
C ALA A 259 4.72 -10.87 10.87
N HIS A 260 4.95 -11.77 11.83
CA HIS A 260 6.26 -12.28 12.20
C HIS A 260 6.53 -13.66 11.62
N SER A 261 5.55 -14.57 11.66
CA SER A 261 5.56 -15.88 11.05
C SER A 261 4.18 -16.25 10.48
N PRO A 262 4.09 -17.25 9.59
CA PRO A 262 2.80 -17.72 9.06
C PRO A 262 1.83 -18.18 10.16
N GLU A 263 2.32 -18.90 11.16
CA GLU A 263 1.51 -19.47 12.25
C GLU A 263 0.94 -18.36 13.14
N GLN A 264 1.80 -17.42 13.55
CA GLN A 264 1.37 -16.26 14.35
C GLN A 264 0.37 -15.41 13.56
N LEU A 265 0.66 -15.13 12.28
CA LEU A 265 -0.24 -14.34 11.43
C LEU A 265 -1.62 -15.00 11.31
N ALA A 266 -1.67 -16.31 11.06
CA ALA A 266 -2.94 -17.03 10.98
C ALA A 266 -3.74 -16.96 12.30
N ALA A 267 -3.09 -17.11 13.45
CA ALA A 267 -3.75 -17.02 14.76
C ALA A 267 -4.29 -15.61 15.06
N ASP A 268 -3.52 -14.58 14.77
CA ASP A 268 -3.94 -13.20 14.98
C ASP A 268 -5.05 -12.78 14.01
N LEU A 269 -5.00 -13.26 12.76
CA LEU A 269 -6.09 -13.08 11.80
C LEU A 269 -7.38 -13.76 12.28
N ALA A 270 -7.30 -14.99 12.78
CA ALA A 270 -8.47 -15.71 13.31
C ALA A 270 -9.11 -14.92 14.46
N THR A 271 -8.30 -14.37 15.36
CA THR A 271 -8.76 -13.51 16.45
C THR A 271 -9.46 -12.25 15.93
N ALA A 272 -8.86 -11.55 14.96
CA ALA A 272 -9.42 -10.34 14.37
C ALA A 272 -10.73 -10.63 13.60
N ILE A 273 -10.77 -11.73 12.86
CA ILE A 273 -11.96 -12.18 12.12
C ILE A 273 -13.10 -12.53 13.10
N SER A 274 -12.81 -13.31 14.14
CA SER A 274 -13.79 -13.67 15.16
C SER A 274 -14.37 -12.43 15.85
N ARG A 275 -13.52 -11.48 16.24
CA ARG A 275 -13.95 -10.21 16.82
C ARG A 275 -14.90 -9.45 15.88
N LEU A 276 -14.55 -9.35 14.60
CA LEU A 276 -15.38 -8.65 13.61
C LEU A 276 -16.70 -9.39 13.33
N ALA A 277 -16.74 -10.73 13.44
CA ALA A 277 -17.94 -11.53 13.27
C ALA A 277 -18.91 -11.41 14.46
N MET A 278 -18.37 -11.43 15.68
CA MET A 278 -19.18 -11.43 16.92
C MET A 278 -19.70 -10.04 17.29
N ASP A 279 -18.88 -8.99 17.06
CA ASP A 279 -19.17 -7.61 17.46
C ASP A 279 -19.74 -6.81 16.28
N THR A 280 -21.07 -6.77 16.21
CA THR A 280 -21.79 -6.03 15.16
C THR A 280 -21.69 -4.51 15.30
N GLU A 281 -21.53 -3.98 16.53
CA GLU A 281 -21.34 -2.56 16.79
C GLU A 281 -19.96 -2.11 16.32
N LEU A 282 -18.91 -2.86 16.64
CA LEU A 282 -17.58 -2.63 16.12
C LEU A 282 -17.59 -2.64 14.59
N ARG A 283 -18.24 -3.65 13.98
CA ARG A 283 -18.31 -3.76 12.52
C ARG A 283 -19.00 -2.55 11.87
N ALA A 284 -20.11 -2.08 12.45
CA ALA A 284 -20.80 -0.88 12.00
C ALA A 284 -19.95 0.39 12.16
N SER A 285 -19.28 0.53 13.31
CA SER A 285 -18.39 1.66 13.58
C SER A 285 -17.21 1.70 12.60
N LEU A 286 -16.54 0.57 12.37
CA LEU A 286 -15.43 0.47 11.41
C LEU A 286 -15.89 0.72 9.97
N SER A 287 -17.11 0.30 9.61
CA SER A 287 -17.69 0.58 8.29
C SER A 287 -17.91 2.07 8.06
N ALA A 288 -18.46 2.78 9.02
CA ALA A 288 -18.61 4.25 8.97
C ALA A 288 -17.23 4.95 8.92
N GLY A 289 -16.31 4.49 9.77
CA GLY A 289 -14.92 4.98 9.80
C GLY A 289 -14.18 4.75 8.49
N ALA A 290 -14.41 3.63 7.80
CA ALA A 290 -13.81 3.34 6.48
C ALA A 290 -14.17 4.42 5.45
N ARG A 291 -15.44 4.84 5.38
CA ARG A 291 -15.90 5.91 4.49
C ARG A 291 -15.29 7.25 4.86
N THR A 292 -15.22 7.57 6.15
CA THR A 292 -14.58 8.79 6.65
C THR A 292 -13.09 8.82 6.30
N ARG A 293 -12.39 7.71 6.55
CA ARG A 293 -10.95 7.57 6.29
C ARG A 293 -10.62 7.79 4.82
N ILE A 294 -11.31 7.09 3.91
CA ILE A 294 -11.04 7.21 2.47
C ILE A 294 -11.40 8.61 1.94
N SER A 295 -12.45 9.24 2.48
CA SER A 295 -12.79 10.61 2.13
C SER A 295 -11.67 11.59 2.47
N ALA A 296 -11.01 11.39 3.61
CA ALA A 296 -9.92 12.25 4.07
C ALA A 296 -8.64 12.07 3.25
N ILE A 297 -8.24 10.81 2.98
CA ILE A 297 -6.90 10.51 2.42
C ILE A 297 -6.91 10.12 0.94
N GLY A 298 -8.01 9.63 0.41
CA GLY A 298 -8.08 9.01 -0.91
C GLY A 298 -8.96 9.71 -1.93
N LEU A 299 -9.91 10.54 -1.51
CA LEU A 299 -10.82 11.21 -2.46
C LEU A 299 -10.07 12.29 -3.25
N GLY A 300 -10.20 12.29 -4.59
CA GLY A 300 -9.37 13.05 -5.52
C GLY A 300 -9.11 14.51 -5.15
N ARG A 301 -10.18 15.27 -4.80
CA ARG A 301 -10.05 16.67 -4.37
C ARG A 301 -9.24 16.87 -3.08
N ASN A 302 -9.33 15.96 -2.13
CA ASN A 302 -8.59 16.02 -0.87
C ASN A 302 -7.15 15.56 -1.06
N LYS A 303 -6.93 14.59 -1.94
CA LYS A 303 -5.61 14.09 -2.29
C LYS A 303 -4.73 15.15 -2.94
N ALA A 304 -5.30 16.02 -3.78
CA ALA A 304 -4.56 17.09 -4.45
C ALA A 304 -4.02 18.16 -3.48
N LYS A 305 -4.64 18.33 -2.31
CA LYS A 305 -4.23 19.35 -1.33
C LYS A 305 -2.78 19.18 -0.85
N GLY A 306 -2.35 17.95 -0.60
CA GLY A 306 -0.99 17.67 -0.12
C GLY A 306 0.10 18.11 -1.12
N PRO A 307 0.09 17.60 -2.35
CA PRO A 307 1.01 18.05 -3.39
C PRO A 307 0.96 19.54 -3.67
N LEU A 308 -0.23 20.14 -3.78
CA LEU A 308 -0.38 21.59 -4.03
C LEU A 308 0.23 22.42 -2.92
N LYS A 309 0.00 22.04 -1.66
CA LYS A 309 0.62 22.71 -0.51
C LYS A 309 2.15 22.60 -0.57
N LEU A 310 2.67 21.39 -0.82
CA LEU A 310 4.11 21.16 -0.92
C LEU A 310 4.75 22.01 -2.01
N TYR A 311 4.16 22.04 -3.21
CA TYR A 311 4.72 22.82 -4.32
C TYR A 311 4.62 24.32 -4.05
N GLY A 312 3.51 24.82 -3.47
CA GLY A 312 3.38 26.23 -3.08
C GLY A 312 4.50 26.66 -2.12
N GLU A 313 4.71 25.90 -1.05
CA GLU A 313 5.78 26.16 -0.08
C GLU A 313 7.18 26.17 -0.71
N LEU A 314 7.45 25.25 -1.65
CA LEU A 314 8.77 25.14 -2.29
C LEU A 314 9.02 26.25 -3.32
N THR A 315 8.01 26.70 -4.04
CA THR A 315 8.13 27.82 -5.00
C THR A 315 8.28 29.16 -4.29
N GLU A 316 7.53 29.42 -3.21
CA GLU A 316 7.70 30.61 -2.37
C GLU A 316 9.10 30.70 -1.76
N GLN A 317 9.61 29.59 -1.20
CA GLN A 317 10.98 29.53 -0.65
C GLN A 317 12.05 29.75 -1.72
N SER A 318 11.81 29.33 -2.94
CA SER A 318 12.74 29.57 -4.05
C SER A 318 12.78 31.02 -4.46
N GLN A 319 11.64 31.73 -4.50
CA GLN A 319 11.54 33.14 -4.83
C GLN A 319 12.21 34.02 -3.75
N LEU A 320 11.99 33.70 -2.46
CA LEU A 320 12.65 34.44 -1.36
C LEU A 320 14.17 34.33 -1.42
N LYS A 321 14.72 33.16 -1.73
CA LYS A 321 16.19 32.99 -1.90
C LYS A 321 16.76 33.74 -3.08
N LEU A 322 16.01 33.93 -4.15
CA LEU A 322 16.43 34.74 -5.29
C LEU A 322 16.49 36.22 -4.94
N HIS A 323 15.60 36.71 -4.08
CA HIS A 323 15.59 38.11 -3.60
C HIS A 323 16.68 38.40 -2.56
N GLU A 324 17.19 37.43 -1.82
CA GLU A 324 18.27 37.57 -0.86
C GLU A 324 19.67 37.60 -1.53
N VAL A 325 19.77 37.15 -2.77
CA VAL A 325 21.06 37.10 -3.53
C VAL A 325 21.21 38.23 -4.53
N CYS A 326 20.16 38.99 -4.79
CA CYS A 326 20.18 40.23 -5.57
C CYS A 326 20.27 41.47 -4.67
#